data_0316737c6cc9d1ca495d572f10ccbd78
#
_entry.id   0316737c6cc9d1ca495d572f10ccbd78
#
_cell.length_a   1.000
_cell.length_b   1.000
_cell.length_c   1.000
_cell.angle_alpha   90.00
_cell.angle_beta   90.00
_cell.angle_gamma   90.00
#
_symmetry.space_group_name_H-M   'P 1'
#
loop_
_entity.id
_entity.type
_entity.pdbx_description
1 polymer ?
#
loop_
_entity_poly.entity_id
_entity_poly.type
_entity_poly.pdbx_seq_one_letter_code
_entity_poly.pdbx_strand_id
1 'polypeptide(L)' 'MAWVYWARLYESKFQAGCMAKRIEEDWWVYGYECPDTVEVFQSRRGRYGIRYIFDT' A
#
# COMPACT_ATOMS: atom_id res chain seq x y z
N MET A 1 -13.52 -10.37 -1.91
CA MET A 1 -12.59 -9.25 -1.69
C MET A 1 -11.28 -9.53 -2.39
N ALA A 2 -10.71 -8.53 -3.02
CA ALA A 2 -9.45 -8.68 -3.75
C ALA A 2 -8.46 -7.62 -3.28
N TRP A 3 -7.20 -8.00 -3.20
CA TRP A 3 -6.14 -7.07 -2.89
C TRP A 3 -5.88 -6.14 -4.08
N VAL A 4 -5.70 -4.86 -3.79
CA VAL A 4 -5.29 -3.88 -4.78
C VAL A 4 -3.82 -3.57 -4.52
N TYR A 5 -3.02 -3.60 -5.58
CA TYR A 5 -1.59 -3.36 -5.45
C TYR A 5 -1.26 -1.93 -5.86
N TRP A 6 -0.48 -1.25 -5.01
CA TRP A 6 0.01 0.08 -5.34
C TRP A 6 0.91 0.00 -6.56
N ALA A 7 0.80 0.98 -7.45
CA ALA A 7 1.48 0.93 -8.75
C ALA A 7 3.00 1.06 -8.68
N ARG A 8 3.55 1.41 -7.54
CA ARG A 8 4.97 1.68 -7.39
C ARG A 8 5.63 0.73 -6.41
N LEU A 9 6.85 0.32 -6.75
CA LEU A 9 7.72 -0.45 -5.85
C LEU A 9 8.82 0.46 -5.31
N TYR A 10 9.26 0.16 -4.10
CA TYR A 10 10.27 0.95 -3.39
C TYR A 10 11.50 0.10 -3.12
N GLU A 11 12.66 0.74 -3.04
CA GLU A 11 13.91 0.02 -2.82
C GLU A 11 14.12 -0.35 -1.36
N SER A 12 13.48 0.36 -0.42
CA SER A 12 13.62 0.07 1.00
C SER A 12 12.26 -0.14 1.66
N LYS A 13 12.27 -0.97 2.69
CA LYS A 13 11.08 -1.21 3.51
C LYS A 13 10.62 0.08 4.20
N PHE A 14 11.56 0.93 4.57
CA PHE A 14 11.25 2.21 5.22
C PHE A 14 10.41 3.09 4.30
N GLN A 15 10.82 3.22 3.04
CA GLN A 15 10.08 4.02 2.06
C GLN A 15 8.67 3.46 1.82
N ALA A 16 8.57 2.15 1.66
CA ALA A 16 7.28 1.51 1.47
C ALA A 16 6.39 1.69 2.70
N GLY A 17 6.95 1.55 3.88
CA GLY A 17 6.23 1.75 5.13
C GLY A 17 5.69 3.16 5.29
N CYS A 18 6.49 4.17 4.95
CA CYS A 18 6.05 5.56 4.98
C CYS A 18 4.87 5.81 4.04
N MET A 19 4.95 5.27 2.83
CA MET A 19 3.87 5.43 1.87
C MET A 19 2.62 4.66 2.27
N ALA A 20 2.78 3.46 2.82
CA ALA A 20 1.66 2.67 3.33
C ALA A 20 0.90 3.44 4.42
N LYS A 21 1.64 4.07 5.32
CA LYS A 21 1.05 4.89 6.36
C LYS A 21 0.30 6.08 5.79
N ARG A 22 0.83 6.72 4.76
CA ARG A 22 0.14 7.82 4.07
C ARG A 22 -1.16 7.37 3.42
N ILE A 23 -1.15 6.22 2.78
CA ILE A 23 -2.35 5.66 2.17
C ILE A 23 -3.40 5.39 3.26
N GLU A 24 -2.97 4.88 4.40
CA GLU A 24 -3.86 4.58 5.51
C GLU A 24 -4.47 5.83 6.15
N GLU A 25 -3.70 6.92 6.23
CA GLU A 25 -4.14 8.16 6.89
C GLU A 25 -4.76 9.17 5.92
N ASP A 26 -4.25 9.25 4.68
CA ASP A 26 -4.61 10.27 3.71
C ASP A 26 -5.25 9.68 2.45
N TRP A 27 -5.96 8.58 2.59
CA TRP A 27 -6.55 7.85 1.46
C TRP A 27 -7.42 8.74 0.57
N TRP A 28 -8.11 9.72 1.13
CA TRP A 28 -8.97 10.64 0.36
C TRP A 28 -8.19 11.52 -0.61
N VAL A 29 -6.93 11.83 -0.29
CA VAL A 29 -6.08 12.65 -1.16
C VAL A 29 -5.81 11.93 -2.48
N TYR A 30 -5.78 10.61 -2.45
CA TYR A 30 -5.51 9.80 -3.63
C TYR A 30 -6.77 9.35 -4.36
N GLY A 31 -7.94 9.82 -3.91
CA GLY A 31 -9.20 9.47 -4.54
C GLY A 31 -9.73 8.08 -4.20
N TYR A 32 -9.22 7.48 -3.14
CA TYR A 32 -9.66 6.15 -2.70
C TYR A 32 -10.72 6.25 -1.61
N GLU A 33 -11.42 5.13 -1.41
CA GLU A 33 -12.21 4.93 -0.22
C GLU A 33 -11.30 4.48 0.92
N CYS A 34 -11.77 4.54 2.15
CA CYS A 34 -10.99 4.12 3.30
C CYS A 34 -10.64 2.64 3.20
N PRO A 35 -9.35 2.28 3.10
CA PRO A 35 -8.98 0.87 3.04
C PRO A 35 -9.16 0.21 4.40
N ASP A 36 -9.58 -1.05 4.39
CA ASP A 36 -9.71 -1.83 5.61
C ASP A 36 -8.33 -2.21 6.16
N THR A 37 -7.45 -2.65 5.29
CA THR A 37 -6.11 -3.07 5.66
C THR A 37 -5.11 -2.62 4.60
N VAL A 38 -3.96 -2.13 5.04
CA VAL A 38 -2.83 -1.77 4.18
C VAL A 38 -1.62 -2.57 4.63
N GLU A 39 -0.95 -3.24 3.70
CA GLU A 39 0.22 -4.05 4.00
C GLU A 39 1.40 -3.71 3.10
N VAL A 40 2.60 -3.87 3.64
CA VAL A 40 3.84 -3.81 2.88
C VAL A 40 4.30 -5.24 2.62
N PHE A 41 4.69 -5.54 1.39
CA PHE A 41 5.19 -6.86 1.03
C PHE A 41 6.51 -6.73 0.29
N GLN A 42 7.29 -7.81 0.27
CA GLN A 42 8.53 -7.86 -0.48
C GLN A 42 8.31 -8.62 -1.79
N SER A 43 8.71 -8.01 -2.91
CA SER A 43 8.61 -8.64 -4.20
C SER A 43 9.71 -9.69 -4.39
N ARG A 44 9.57 -10.50 -5.44
CA ARG A 44 10.57 -11.54 -5.77
C ARG A 44 11.97 -10.99 -6.01
N ARG A 45 12.06 -9.74 -6.46
CA ARG A 45 13.33 -9.09 -6.75
C ARG A 45 13.89 -8.29 -5.60
N GLY A 46 13.32 -8.44 -4.41
CA GLY A 46 13.79 -7.76 -3.22
C GLY A 46 13.31 -6.32 -3.06
N ARG A 47 12.42 -5.87 -3.91
CA ARG A 47 11.78 -4.57 -3.75
C ARG A 47 10.57 -4.67 -2.86
N TYR A 48 10.14 -3.54 -2.33
CA TYR A 48 9.01 -3.48 -1.41
C TYR A 48 7.83 -2.79 -2.07
N GLY A 49 6.68 -3.41 -1.97
CA GLY A 49 5.45 -2.88 -2.51
C GLY A 49 4.40 -2.70 -1.43
N ILE A 50 3.28 -2.11 -1.81
CA ILE A 50 2.16 -1.87 -0.92
C ILE A 50 0.93 -2.49 -1.56
N ARG A 51 0.13 -3.15 -0.75
CA ARG A 51 -1.18 -3.64 -1.16
C ARG A 51 -2.21 -3.28 -0.10
N TYR A 52 -3.43 -3.12 -0.54
CA TYR A 52 -4.51 -2.77 0.37
C TYR A 52 -5.79 -3.45 -0.07
N ILE A 53 -6.71 -3.61 0.87
CA ILE A 53 -7.97 -4.27 0.63
C ILE A 53 -9.10 -3.42 1.18
N PHE A 54 -10.20 -3.37 0.46
CA PHE A 54 -11.40 -2.68 0.90
C PHE A 54 -12.41 -3.72 1.36
N ASP A 55 -13.02 -3.45 2.49
CA ASP A 55 -14.10 -4.26 3.01
C ASP A 55 -15.40 -3.75 2.42
N THR A 56 -15.90 -4.47 1.45
CA THR A 56 -17.17 -4.13 0.79
C THR A 56 -18.27 -5.10 1.12
#